data_b7a04863204301bc2a8a1fadc168d992
#
_entry.id   b7a04863204301bc2a8a1fadc168d992
#
_cell.length_a   1.000
_cell.length_b   1.000
_cell.length_c   1.000
_cell.angle_alpha   90.00
_cell.angle_beta   90.00
_cell.angle_gamma   90.00
#
_symmetry.space_group_name_H-M   'P 1'
#
loop_
_entity.id
_entity.type
_entity.pdbx_description
1 polymer ?
#
loop_
_entity_poly.entity_id
_entity_poly.type
_entity_poly.pdbx_seq_one_letter_code
_entity_poly.pdbx_strand_id
1 'polypeptide(L)'
;MNTNTLLLFFLIISLHSCGLKQKLNYSSEFTIPDQKFNDNEARITLDYNDEKNWAFRSDIHDFKRIMPKNYSIKSEKKMDVSVFFIHPTTLFSSKKWNADTSHFSNNNVIDLCLENQASVFAGITDLYVPHYREMHIYSYTDTINGIQAFNFAYNDIKESFSFFLKNIKTDKFIIASHSQGTNHAKKLINEYIYPKVDLRRKLIMSYLIGMDINKNEMLIDFCQNPVQLNCFLNWRSFNESYYPKDWNYGGNYISVNPITFSNDTLWSDKKHHNGILFPNQKIFLNSSLSVRNEKGLLWVEFDNNLILNQFKKESYHNADFNLFWVNIRQNLIKRLEYTL
;
A
#
# COMPACT_ATOMS: atom_id res chain seq x y z
N MET A 1 4.18 25.76 9.43
CA MET A 1 4.25 24.49 10.16
C MET A 1 5.67 24.30 10.64
N ASN A 2 5.86 24.18 11.95
CA ASN A 2 7.18 24.08 12.55
C ASN A 2 7.88 22.79 12.14
N THR A 3 9.14 22.86 11.76
CA THR A 3 10.00 21.71 11.40
C THR A 3 10.05 20.64 12.48
N ASN A 4 9.86 21.01 13.75
CA ASN A 4 9.81 20.09 14.89
C ASN A 4 8.56 19.19 14.91
N THR A 5 7.43 19.67 14.40
CA THR A 5 6.19 18.88 14.34
C THR A 5 6.27 17.81 13.25
N LEU A 6 6.96 18.10 12.15
CA LEU A 6 7.18 17.15 11.07
C LEU A 6 8.16 16.02 11.48
N LEU A 7 9.19 16.38 12.25
CA LEU A 7 10.13 15.38 12.81
C LEU A 7 9.47 14.47 13.85
N LEU A 8 8.56 15.02 14.68
CA LEU A 8 7.81 14.25 15.66
C LEU A 8 6.84 13.25 15.00
N PHE A 9 6.18 13.67 13.91
CA PHE A 9 5.28 12.81 13.14
C PHE A 9 6.02 11.63 12.48
N PHE A 10 7.24 11.87 11.97
CA PHE A 10 8.11 10.81 11.45
C PHE A 10 8.62 9.86 12.55
N LEU A 11 8.88 10.38 13.75
CA LEU A 11 9.31 9.57 14.89
C LEU A 11 8.16 8.67 15.40
N ILE A 12 6.93 9.16 15.43
CA ILE A 12 5.76 8.42 15.91
C ILE A 12 5.41 7.27 14.94
N ILE A 13 5.43 7.50 13.64
CA ILE A 13 5.19 6.45 12.63
C ILE A 13 6.32 5.42 12.61
N SER A 14 7.55 5.80 13.01
CA SER A 14 8.71 4.91 13.00
C SER A 14 8.77 3.91 14.14
N LEU A 15 8.01 4.12 15.21
CA LEU A 15 8.01 3.24 16.39
C LEU A 15 7.05 2.04 16.27
N HIS A 16 6.20 1.99 15.25
CA HIS A 16 5.08 1.04 15.18
C HIS A 16 5.09 0.07 14.01
N SER A 17 6.22 -0.14 13.34
CA SER A 17 6.36 -1.29 12.43
C SER A 17 6.83 -2.54 13.19
N CYS A 18 6.34 -2.73 14.39
CA CYS A 18 6.66 -3.89 15.20
C CYS A 18 5.53 -4.92 15.13
N GLY A 19 5.92 -6.05 14.93
CA GLY A 19 5.29 -7.32 14.81
C GLY A 19 4.10 -7.70 15.66
N LEU A 20 3.35 -8.51 15.04
CA LEU A 20 1.97 -8.93 15.33
C LEU A 20 1.85 -10.02 16.40
N LYS A 21 2.92 -10.46 17.02
CA LYS A 21 2.89 -11.51 18.07
C LYS A 21 3.45 -11.11 19.44
N GLN A 22 4.18 -10.02 19.54
CA GLN A 22 4.50 -9.45 20.85
C GLN A 22 3.39 -8.49 21.23
N LYS A 23 2.99 -8.45 22.52
CA LYS A 23 2.21 -7.35 23.08
C LYS A 23 2.86 -6.07 22.57
N LEU A 24 2.22 -5.43 21.60
CA LEU A 24 2.61 -4.09 21.19
C LEU A 24 2.69 -3.30 22.50
N ASN A 25 3.88 -2.96 22.96
CA ASN A 25 4.06 -2.03 24.04
C ASN A 25 3.60 -0.67 23.51
N TYR A 26 2.26 -0.50 23.47
CA TYR A 26 1.68 0.80 23.23
C TYR A 26 2.25 1.72 24.29
N SER A 27 2.91 2.77 23.86
CA SER A 27 3.25 3.84 24.79
C SER A 27 1.95 4.28 25.45
N SER A 28 2.01 4.76 26.67
CA SER A 28 0.86 5.30 27.42
C SER A 28 0.11 6.43 26.68
N GLU A 29 0.61 6.85 25.52
CA GLU A 29 0.06 7.90 24.65
C GLU A 29 -1.01 7.38 23.67
N PHE A 30 -1.12 6.08 23.42
CA PHE A 30 -2.10 5.53 22.46
C PHE A 30 -3.30 4.91 23.18
N THR A 31 -4.47 5.35 22.77
CA THR A 31 -5.73 4.74 23.19
C THR A 31 -5.97 3.47 22.38
N ILE A 32 -6.25 2.37 23.04
CA ILE A 32 -6.62 1.09 22.41
C ILE A 32 -8.10 0.80 22.63
N PRO A 33 -8.73 -0.04 21.80
CA PRO A 33 -10.10 -0.48 22.02
C PRO A 33 -10.27 -1.14 23.39
N ASP A 34 -11.24 -0.66 24.17
CA ASP A 34 -11.48 -1.08 25.55
C ASP A 34 -12.80 -1.86 25.74
N GLN A 35 -13.57 -2.02 24.67
CA GLN A 35 -14.84 -2.74 24.64
C GLN A 35 -14.82 -3.87 23.62
N LYS A 36 -15.76 -4.80 23.72
CA LYS A 36 -15.98 -5.81 22.69
C LYS A 36 -16.44 -5.14 21.39
N PHE A 37 -16.09 -5.76 20.25
CA PHE A 37 -16.60 -5.32 18.97
C PHE A 37 -18.12 -5.28 18.96
N ASN A 38 -18.69 -4.21 18.43
CA ASN A 38 -20.14 -4.00 18.43
C ASN A 38 -20.72 -4.21 17.03
N ASP A 39 -21.44 -5.31 16.84
CA ASP A 39 -22.09 -5.66 15.57
C ASP A 39 -23.17 -4.65 15.10
N ASN A 40 -23.70 -3.82 15.99
CA ASN A 40 -24.70 -2.83 15.61
C ASN A 40 -24.12 -1.73 14.70
N GLU A 41 -22.85 -1.39 14.83
CA GLU A 41 -22.16 -0.46 13.93
C GLU A 41 -21.98 -1.06 12.54
N ALA A 42 -21.95 -2.38 12.42
CA ALA A 42 -21.77 -3.12 11.18
C ALA A 42 -23.00 -3.07 10.24
N ARG A 43 -24.15 -2.61 10.72
CA ARG A 43 -25.40 -2.59 9.93
C ARG A 43 -25.55 -1.37 9.02
N ILE A 44 -24.73 -0.35 9.20
CA ILE A 44 -24.77 0.87 8.39
C ILE A 44 -23.78 0.71 7.24
N THR A 45 -24.29 0.64 6.02
CA THR A 45 -23.46 0.62 4.81
C THR A 45 -23.06 2.03 4.40
N LEU A 46 -21.81 2.23 3.97
CA LEU A 46 -21.41 3.50 3.36
C LEU A 46 -21.97 3.61 1.94
N ASP A 47 -22.54 4.77 1.62
CA ASP A 47 -23.00 5.05 0.25
C ASP A 47 -21.86 5.60 -0.60
N TYR A 48 -21.30 4.77 -1.46
CA TYR A 48 -20.20 5.17 -2.35
C TYR A 48 -20.64 6.01 -3.58
N ASN A 49 -21.93 6.34 -3.70
CA ASN A 49 -22.38 7.44 -4.58
C ASN A 49 -22.05 8.81 -3.96
N ASP A 50 -21.88 8.88 -2.64
CA ASP A 50 -21.44 10.10 -1.95
C ASP A 50 -19.92 10.26 -2.13
N GLU A 51 -19.52 11.37 -2.76
CA GLU A 51 -18.11 11.67 -3.05
C GLU A 51 -17.23 11.75 -1.81
N LYS A 52 -17.78 12.13 -0.65
CA LYS A 52 -17.05 12.19 0.63
C LYS A 52 -16.59 10.82 1.15
N ASN A 53 -17.11 9.71 0.61
CA ASN A 53 -16.65 8.37 0.93
C ASN A 53 -15.49 7.91 0.01
N TRP A 54 -14.87 8.86 -0.72
CA TRP A 54 -13.70 8.64 -1.54
C TRP A 54 -12.57 9.58 -1.14
N ALA A 55 -11.42 9.02 -0.80
CA ALA A 55 -10.20 9.79 -0.57
C ALA A 55 -9.70 10.41 -1.90
N PHE A 56 -9.85 9.64 -3.00
CA PHE A 56 -9.51 10.12 -4.34
C PHE A 56 -10.31 9.39 -5.41
N ARG A 57 -10.77 10.15 -6.42
CA ARG A 57 -11.32 9.63 -7.67
C ARG A 57 -10.89 10.52 -8.82
N SER A 58 -10.39 9.93 -9.91
CA SER A 58 -9.91 10.68 -11.09
C SER A 58 -10.99 11.44 -11.85
N ASP A 59 -12.27 11.10 -11.67
CA ASP A 59 -13.40 11.79 -12.30
C ASP A 59 -13.86 13.05 -11.55
N ILE A 60 -13.41 13.22 -10.28
CA ILE A 60 -13.77 14.38 -9.46
C ILE A 60 -12.58 15.14 -8.88
N HIS A 61 -11.41 14.54 -8.83
CA HIS A 61 -10.22 15.17 -8.23
C HIS A 61 -9.10 15.37 -9.27
N ASP A 62 -8.45 16.53 -9.23
CA ASP A 62 -7.23 16.75 -10.00
C ASP A 62 -6.08 15.93 -9.42
N PHE A 63 -5.51 15.04 -10.23
CA PHE A 63 -4.38 14.20 -9.84
C PHE A 63 -3.13 15.01 -9.45
N LYS A 64 -2.97 16.23 -9.94
CA LYS A 64 -1.83 17.10 -9.63
C LYS A 64 -1.71 17.39 -8.14
N ARG A 65 -2.81 17.35 -7.40
CA ARG A 65 -2.81 17.61 -5.95
C ARG A 65 -2.00 16.60 -5.15
N ILE A 66 -1.82 15.38 -5.67
CA ILE A 66 -1.12 14.29 -4.99
C ILE A 66 0.23 13.94 -5.63
N MET A 67 0.57 14.57 -6.77
CA MET A 67 1.81 14.29 -7.49
C MET A 67 3.04 14.92 -6.81
N PRO A 68 4.22 14.25 -6.89
CA PRO A 68 5.45 14.85 -6.42
C PRO A 68 5.77 16.17 -7.15
N LYS A 69 6.17 17.19 -6.38
CA LYS A 69 6.32 18.59 -6.86
C LYS A 69 7.35 18.79 -7.95
N ASN A 70 8.34 17.92 -8.04
CA ASN A 70 9.42 17.98 -9.04
C ASN A 70 9.35 16.84 -10.08
N TYR A 71 8.22 16.14 -10.17
CA TYR A 71 8.00 15.12 -11.18
C TYR A 71 7.14 15.64 -12.33
N SER A 72 7.59 15.44 -13.57
CA SER A 72 6.87 15.90 -14.76
C SER A 72 6.29 14.72 -15.53
N ILE A 73 4.99 14.76 -15.76
CA ILE A 73 4.25 13.74 -16.54
C ILE A 73 4.07 14.12 -18.02
N LYS A 74 4.71 15.22 -18.50
CA LYS A 74 4.44 15.77 -19.85
C LYS A 74 4.69 14.78 -20.99
N SER A 75 5.55 13.78 -20.78
CA SER A 75 5.87 12.74 -21.77
C SER A 75 5.10 11.43 -21.55
N GLU A 76 4.28 11.34 -20.51
CA GLU A 76 3.57 10.12 -20.17
C GLU A 76 2.16 10.11 -20.81
N LYS A 77 1.82 8.99 -21.44
CA LYS A 77 0.49 8.78 -22.01
C LYS A 77 -0.46 8.23 -20.95
N LYS A 78 -1.69 8.74 -20.88
CA LYS A 78 -2.75 8.11 -20.11
C LYS A 78 -3.12 6.77 -20.75
N MET A 79 -3.16 5.72 -19.91
CA MET A 79 -3.48 4.35 -20.30
C MET A 79 -4.96 4.05 -20.07
N ASP A 80 -5.54 3.19 -20.88
CA ASP A 80 -6.94 2.77 -20.74
C ASP A 80 -7.11 1.67 -19.68
N VAL A 81 -6.75 2.02 -18.47
CA VAL A 81 -6.79 1.13 -17.28
C VAL A 81 -7.22 1.92 -16.05
N SER A 82 -8.08 1.33 -15.23
CA SER A 82 -8.45 1.88 -13.92
C SER A 82 -7.72 1.17 -12.79
N VAL A 83 -7.36 1.92 -11.74
CA VAL A 83 -6.72 1.40 -10.53
C VAL A 83 -7.65 1.57 -9.34
N PHE A 84 -7.91 0.49 -8.61
CA PHE A 84 -8.54 0.52 -7.31
C PHE A 84 -7.47 0.37 -6.24
N PHE A 85 -7.22 1.44 -5.47
CA PHE A 85 -6.17 1.48 -4.45
C PHE A 85 -6.78 1.39 -3.04
N ILE A 86 -6.32 0.43 -2.24
CA ILE A 86 -6.74 0.23 -0.86
C ILE A 86 -5.62 0.71 0.06
N HIS A 87 -5.85 1.84 0.75
CA HIS A 87 -4.84 2.45 1.62
C HIS A 87 -4.59 1.63 2.90
N PRO A 88 -3.47 1.82 3.60
CA PRO A 88 -3.20 1.20 4.89
C PRO A 88 -4.13 1.72 5.98
N THR A 89 -4.11 1.10 7.16
CA THR A 89 -4.75 1.70 8.33
C THR A 89 -4.03 2.97 8.77
N THR A 90 -4.81 3.95 9.15
CA THR A 90 -4.37 5.21 9.76
C THR A 90 -4.91 5.35 11.18
N LEU A 91 -5.68 4.37 11.66
CA LEU A 91 -6.29 4.33 12.98
C LEU A 91 -5.32 3.69 14.00
N PHE A 92 -4.48 4.54 14.61
CA PHE A 92 -3.49 4.11 15.59
C PHE A 92 -3.91 4.37 17.05
N SER A 93 -4.88 5.27 17.29
CA SER A 93 -5.33 5.63 18.63
C SER A 93 -6.84 5.88 18.61
N SER A 94 -7.60 5.00 19.27
CA SER A 94 -9.06 5.07 19.37
C SER A 94 -9.56 4.06 20.41
N LYS A 95 -10.69 4.34 21.04
CA LYS A 95 -11.44 3.36 21.82
C LYS A 95 -12.29 2.42 20.95
N LYS A 96 -12.43 2.69 19.67
CA LYS A 96 -13.18 1.89 18.70
C LYS A 96 -12.27 0.93 17.96
N TRP A 97 -12.83 -0.21 17.57
CA TRP A 97 -12.15 -1.21 16.74
C TRP A 97 -12.00 -0.80 15.27
N ASN A 98 -12.88 0.07 14.80
CA ASN A 98 -12.84 0.59 13.44
C ASN A 98 -12.95 2.11 13.44
N ALA A 99 -12.42 2.73 12.41
CA ALA A 99 -12.65 4.13 12.09
C ALA A 99 -14.15 4.37 11.85
N ASP A 100 -14.59 5.58 12.07
CA ASP A 100 -15.89 6.07 11.62
C ASP A 100 -15.73 7.15 10.55
N THR A 101 -16.86 7.61 10.00
CA THR A 101 -16.84 8.61 8.91
C THR A 101 -16.27 9.96 9.31
N SER A 102 -16.24 10.29 10.61
CA SER A 102 -15.59 11.52 11.09
C SER A 102 -14.07 11.46 10.98
N HIS A 103 -13.51 10.25 10.97
CA HIS A 103 -12.10 10.02 10.76
C HIS A 103 -11.66 10.38 9.33
N PHE A 104 -12.52 10.24 8.33
CA PHE A 104 -12.20 10.48 6.92
C PHE A 104 -11.86 11.95 6.65
N SER A 105 -12.64 12.87 7.17
CA SER A 105 -12.52 14.31 6.90
C SER A 105 -11.39 14.99 7.69
N ASN A 106 -10.91 14.37 8.77
CA ASN A 106 -9.94 14.97 9.69
C ASN A 106 -8.59 14.26 9.68
N ASN A 107 -8.35 13.38 8.72
CA ASN A 107 -7.20 12.48 8.73
C ASN A 107 -6.15 12.85 7.68
N ASN A 108 -5.21 13.73 8.05
CA ASN A 108 -4.07 14.10 7.21
C ASN A 108 -3.17 12.90 6.84
N VAL A 109 -3.27 11.76 7.53
CA VAL A 109 -2.47 10.56 7.23
C VAL A 109 -2.98 9.89 5.96
N ILE A 110 -4.28 9.96 5.67
CA ILE A 110 -4.83 9.48 4.39
C ILE A 110 -4.26 10.32 3.24
N ASP A 111 -4.17 11.64 3.37
CA ASP A 111 -3.54 12.50 2.37
C ASP A 111 -2.07 12.10 2.13
N LEU A 112 -1.33 11.76 3.20
CA LEU A 112 0.03 11.24 3.07
C LEU A 112 0.06 9.88 2.34
N CYS A 113 -0.93 9.00 2.53
CA CYS A 113 -1.04 7.76 1.78
C CYS A 113 -1.32 8.03 0.29
N LEU A 114 -2.16 9.01 -0.02
CA LEU A 114 -2.41 9.43 -1.40
C LEU A 114 -1.12 9.95 -2.06
N GLU A 115 -0.43 10.88 -1.41
CA GLU A 115 0.76 11.54 -1.92
C GLU A 115 1.97 10.61 -2.06
N ASN A 116 2.13 9.67 -1.13
CA ASN A 116 3.32 8.82 -1.06
C ASN A 116 3.15 7.46 -1.74
N GLN A 117 1.92 6.98 -1.89
CA GLN A 117 1.64 5.63 -2.39
C GLN A 117 0.74 5.65 -3.62
N ALA A 118 -0.52 6.12 -3.50
CA ALA A 118 -1.48 6.09 -4.58
C ALA A 118 -1.10 6.98 -5.77
N SER A 119 -0.36 8.07 -5.52
CA SER A 119 0.13 9.00 -6.55
C SER A 119 0.96 8.34 -7.65
N VAL A 120 1.58 7.19 -7.37
CA VAL A 120 2.34 6.45 -8.39
C VAL A 120 1.50 6.05 -9.60
N PHE A 121 0.18 5.90 -9.41
CA PHE A 121 -0.80 5.53 -10.44
C PHE A 121 -1.49 6.75 -11.06
N ALA A 122 -1.48 7.88 -10.37
CA ALA A 122 -2.26 9.06 -10.74
C ALA A 122 -1.80 9.71 -12.05
N GLY A 123 -2.76 10.17 -12.85
CA GLY A 123 -2.51 10.86 -14.13
C GLY A 123 -2.17 9.95 -15.32
N ILE A 124 -1.69 8.73 -15.08
CA ILE A 124 -1.47 7.72 -16.12
C ILE A 124 -2.56 6.65 -16.16
N THR A 125 -3.36 6.54 -15.13
CA THR A 125 -4.53 5.65 -15.05
C THR A 125 -5.71 6.41 -14.45
N ASP A 126 -6.92 5.83 -14.51
CA ASP A 126 -8.05 6.30 -13.72
C ASP A 126 -7.96 5.70 -12.31
N LEU A 127 -7.65 6.54 -11.32
CA LEU A 127 -7.39 6.13 -9.94
C LEU A 127 -8.64 6.31 -9.07
N TYR A 128 -8.95 5.28 -8.29
CA TYR A 128 -10.03 5.25 -7.31
C TYR A 128 -9.49 4.78 -5.96
N VAL A 129 -9.62 5.60 -4.93
CA VAL A 129 -9.18 5.31 -3.56
C VAL A 129 -10.37 5.53 -2.62
N PRO A 130 -11.05 4.48 -2.17
CA PRO A 130 -12.15 4.64 -1.23
C PRO A 130 -11.64 5.01 0.16
N HIS A 131 -12.44 5.80 0.88
CA HIS A 131 -12.44 5.73 2.34
C HIS A 131 -13.15 4.43 2.75
N TYR A 132 -12.68 3.81 3.80
CA TYR A 132 -13.34 2.65 4.41
C TYR A 132 -13.10 2.70 5.92
N ARG A 133 -13.95 2.09 6.70
CA ARG A 133 -13.83 2.07 8.15
C ARG A 133 -12.75 1.07 8.57
N GLU A 134 -11.51 1.47 8.33
CA GLU A 134 -10.32 0.69 8.61
C GLU A 134 -10.27 0.19 10.05
N MET A 135 -9.71 -1.00 10.26
CA MET A 135 -9.57 -1.52 11.61
C MET A 135 -8.39 -0.86 12.33
N HIS A 136 -8.55 -0.69 13.63
CA HIS A 136 -7.50 -0.22 14.52
C HIS A 136 -6.27 -1.13 14.44
N ILE A 137 -5.05 -0.57 14.46
CA ILE A 137 -3.81 -1.37 14.39
C ILE A 137 -3.75 -2.44 15.48
N TYR A 138 -4.32 -2.20 16.64
CA TYR A 138 -4.42 -3.16 17.74
C TYR A 138 -5.19 -4.44 17.37
N SER A 139 -6.05 -4.40 16.36
CA SER A 139 -6.83 -5.55 15.88
C SER A 139 -5.97 -6.74 15.49
N TYR A 140 -4.72 -6.52 15.11
CA TYR A 140 -3.78 -7.59 14.81
C TYR A 140 -3.35 -8.41 16.03
N THR A 141 -3.59 -7.93 17.24
CA THR A 141 -3.25 -8.62 18.49
C THR A 141 -4.44 -9.35 19.13
N ASP A 142 -5.66 -9.11 18.63
CA ASP A 142 -6.90 -9.71 19.14
C ASP A 142 -7.54 -10.60 18.06
N THR A 143 -7.55 -11.89 18.30
CA THR A 143 -8.05 -12.89 17.33
C THR A 143 -9.59 -12.99 17.30
N ILE A 144 -10.31 -12.33 18.20
CA ILE A 144 -11.79 -12.33 18.24
C ILE A 144 -12.32 -11.01 17.71
N ASN A 145 -12.08 -9.92 18.41
CA ASN A 145 -12.58 -8.59 18.03
C ASN A 145 -11.88 -8.08 16.76
N GLY A 146 -10.58 -8.36 16.61
CA GLY A 146 -9.81 -7.97 15.44
C GLY A 146 -10.29 -8.63 14.15
N ILE A 147 -10.69 -9.92 14.20
CA ILE A 147 -11.29 -10.60 13.02
C ILE A 147 -12.64 -9.98 12.65
N GLN A 148 -13.46 -9.62 13.64
CA GLN A 148 -14.73 -8.94 13.41
C GLN A 148 -14.52 -7.55 12.81
N ALA A 149 -13.57 -6.77 13.35
CA ALA A 149 -13.18 -5.47 12.83
C ALA A 149 -12.65 -5.54 11.40
N PHE A 150 -11.83 -6.55 11.09
CA PHE A 150 -11.34 -6.81 9.73
C PHE A 150 -12.48 -7.10 8.75
N ASN A 151 -13.42 -7.99 9.12
CA ASN A 151 -14.55 -8.33 8.25
C ASN A 151 -15.50 -7.15 8.05
N PHE A 152 -15.66 -6.32 9.07
CA PHE A 152 -16.42 -5.07 8.97
C PHE A 152 -15.80 -4.10 7.95
N ALA A 153 -14.50 -3.82 8.07
CA ALA A 153 -13.76 -3.01 7.11
C ALA A 153 -13.80 -3.60 5.68
N TYR A 154 -13.70 -4.93 5.58
CA TYR A 154 -13.77 -5.62 4.29
C TYR A 154 -15.12 -5.47 3.59
N ASN A 155 -16.22 -5.33 4.32
CA ASN A 155 -17.52 -5.05 3.70
C ASN A 155 -17.53 -3.69 3.00
N ASP A 156 -16.94 -2.66 3.60
CA ASP A 156 -16.79 -1.35 2.95
C ASP A 156 -15.94 -1.45 1.67
N ILE A 157 -14.86 -2.24 1.70
CA ILE A 157 -14.04 -2.50 0.51
C ILE A 157 -14.84 -3.19 -0.60
N LYS A 158 -15.68 -4.17 -0.27
CA LYS A 158 -16.54 -4.82 -1.28
C LYS A 158 -17.54 -3.87 -1.90
N GLU A 159 -18.20 -3.06 -1.10
CA GLU A 159 -19.20 -2.08 -1.57
C GLU A 159 -18.53 -1.02 -2.46
N SER A 160 -17.40 -0.46 -2.03
CA SER A 160 -16.65 0.51 -2.84
C SER A 160 -16.12 -0.12 -4.14
N PHE A 161 -15.68 -1.37 -4.11
CA PHE A 161 -15.25 -2.10 -5.30
C PHE A 161 -16.43 -2.39 -6.25
N SER A 162 -17.61 -2.68 -5.71
CA SER A 162 -18.83 -2.85 -6.52
C SER A 162 -19.22 -1.56 -7.22
N PHE A 163 -19.09 -0.41 -6.55
CA PHE A 163 -19.26 0.91 -7.17
C PHE A 163 -18.19 1.13 -8.26
N PHE A 164 -16.92 0.87 -7.96
CA PHE A 164 -15.83 0.98 -8.92
C PHE A 164 -16.13 0.22 -10.20
N LEU A 165 -16.48 -1.07 -10.12
CA LEU A 165 -16.79 -1.90 -11.29
C LEU A 165 -17.96 -1.37 -12.14
N LYS A 166 -18.94 -0.69 -11.54
CA LYS A 166 -20.09 -0.12 -12.24
C LYS A 166 -19.78 1.19 -12.94
N ASN A 167 -18.75 1.92 -12.48
CA ASN A 167 -18.49 3.31 -12.89
C ASN A 167 -17.20 3.49 -13.71
N ILE A 168 -16.27 2.52 -13.71
CA ILE A 168 -15.08 2.60 -14.57
C ILE A 168 -15.48 2.54 -16.03
N LYS A 169 -14.78 3.33 -16.84
CA LYS A 169 -14.97 3.36 -18.31
C LYS A 169 -14.04 2.40 -19.04
N THR A 170 -13.01 1.92 -18.36
CA THR A 170 -11.99 1.02 -18.90
C THR A 170 -12.43 -0.43 -18.79
N ASP A 171 -12.03 -1.27 -19.73
CA ASP A 171 -12.30 -2.72 -19.65
C ASP A 171 -11.35 -3.46 -18.72
N LYS A 172 -10.19 -2.90 -18.42
CA LYS A 172 -9.14 -3.50 -17.59
C LYS A 172 -8.95 -2.71 -16.31
N PHE A 173 -8.59 -3.42 -15.23
CA PHE A 173 -8.28 -2.78 -13.96
C PHE A 173 -7.08 -3.42 -13.24
N ILE A 174 -6.55 -2.67 -12.30
CA ILE A 174 -5.46 -3.04 -11.39
C ILE A 174 -5.97 -2.92 -9.96
N ILE A 175 -5.60 -3.87 -9.09
CA ILE A 175 -5.74 -3.73 -7.64
C ILE A 175 -4.39 -3.30 -7.08
N ALA A 176 -4.37 -2.21 -6.32
CA ALA A 176 -3.18 -1.74 -5.63
C ALA A 176 -3.47 -1.52 -4.15
N SER A 177 -2.48 -1.74 -3.29
CA SER A 177 -2.71 -1.73 -1.85
C SER A 177 -1.41 -1.60 -1.06
N HIS A 178 -1.54 -1.18 0.21
CA HIS A 178 -0.43 -1.21 1.15
C HIS A 178 -0.89 -1.66 2.55
N SER A 179 -0.05 -2.45 3.23
CA SER A 179 -0.23 -2.84 4.64
C SER A 179 -1.60 -3.49 4.91
N GLN A 180 -2.44 -2.96 5.80
CA GLN A 180 -3.80 -3.47 6.04
C GLN A 180 -4.62 -3.54 4.76
N GLY A 181 -4.49 -2.55 3.87
CA GLY A 181 -5.14 -2.57 2.56
C GLY A 181 -4.76 -3.81 1.74
N THR A 182 -3.54 -4.32 1.89
CA THR A 182 -3.08 -5.55 1.21
C THR A 182 -3.80 -6.79 1.76
N ASN A 183 -4.09 -6.87 3.05
CA ASN A 183 -4.88 -7.98 3.60
C ASN A 183 -6.31 -7.97 3.03
N HIS A 184 -6.91 -6.81 2.88
CA HIS A 184 -8.21 -6.67 2.21
C HIS A 184 -8.14 -6.99 0.71
N ALA A 185 -7.09 -6.55 0.02
CA ALA A 185 -6.88 -6.84 -1.39
C ALA A 185 -6.71 -8.34 -1.65
N LYS A 186 -5.95 -9.06 -0.81
CA LYS A 186 -5.80 -10.52 -0.87
C LYS A 186 -7.17 -11.21 -0.79
N LYS A 187 -7.98 -10.83 0.19
CA LYS A 187 -9.33 -11.37 0.38
C LYS A 187 -10.24 -11.02 -0.81
N LEU A 188 -10.20 -9.78 -1.30
CA LEU A 188 -10.98 -9.34 -2.45
C LEU A 188 -10.63 -10.12 -3.72
N ILE A 189 -9.35 -10.33 -3.99
CA ILE A 189 -8.89 -11.10 -5.16
C ILE A 189 -9.34 -12.55 -5.05
N ASN A 190 -9.07 -13.21 -3.94
CA ASN A 190 -9.34 -14.64 -3.79
C ASN A 190 -10.84 -14.95 -3.72
N GLU A 191 -11.64 -14.16 -3.00
CA GLU A 191 -13.03 -14.50 -2.71
C GLU A 191 -14.03 -13.84 -3.68
N TYR A 192 -13.70 -12.69 -4.26
CA TYR A 192 -14.63 -11.92 -5.06
C TYR A 192 -14.26 -11.84 -6.55
N ILE A 193 -12.97 -11.59 -6.86
CA ILE A 193 -12.53 -11.39 -8.25
C ILE A 193 -12.23 -12.71 -8.94
N TYR A 194 -11.36 -13.54 -8.36
CA TYR A 194 -10.82 -14.72 -9.02
C TYR A 194 -11.87 -15.80 -9.33
N PRO A 195 -12.88 -16.04 -8.48
CA PRO A 195 -13.96 -17.00 -8.81
C PRO A 195 -14.82 -16.58 -10.01
N LYS A 196 -14.85 -15.27 -10.35
CA LYS A 196 -15.66 -14.73 -11.46
C LYS A 196 -14.79 -14.60 -12.70
N VAL A 197 -15.01 -15.43 -13.71
CA VAL A 197 -14.20 -15.49 -14.93
C VAL A 197 -14.04 -14.11 -15.59
N ASP A 198 -15.11 -13.34 -15.67
CA ASP A 198 -15.08 -12.01 -16.32
C ASP A 198 -14.23 -11.01 -15.53
N LEU A 199 -14.32 -11.00 -14.21
CA LEU A 199 -13.49 -10.12 -13.37
C LEU A 199 -12.02 -10.54 -13.41
N ARG A 200 -11.75 -11.85 -13.37
CA ARG A 200 -10.39 -12.39 -13.49
C ARG A 200 -9.72 -12.00 -14.81
N ARG A 201 -10.45 -11.97 -15.93
CA ARG A 201 -9.94 -11.55 -17.24
C ARG A 201 -9.67 -10.03 -17.31
N LYS A 202 -10.39 -9.23 -16.50
CA LYS A 202 -10.23 -7.78 -16.42
C LYS A 202 -9.13 -7.35 -15.45
N LEU A 203 -8.82 -8.16 -14.44
CA LEU A 203 -7.72 -7.91 -13.52
C LEU A 203 -6.40 -8.22 -14.21
N ILE A 204 -5.67 -7.18 -14.64
CA ILE A 204 -4.42 -7.37 -15.38
C ILE A 204 -3.18 -7.36 -14.49
N MET A 205 -3.26 -6.81 -13.28
CA MET A 205 -2.13 -6.72 -12.36
C MET A 205 -2.57 -6.42 -10.94
N SER A 206 -1.74 -6.80 -9.95
CA SER A 206 -1.96 -6.42 -8.56
C SER A 206 -0.66 -5.97 -7.89
N TYR A 207 -0.72 -4.88 -7.11
CA TYR A 207 0.33 -4.39 -6.23
C TYR A 207 -0.10 -4.66 -4.79
N LEU A 208 0.38 -5.74 -4.19
CA LEU A 208 0.01 -6.22 -2.86
C LEU A 208 1.16 -5.95 -1.89
N ILE A 209 1.41 -4.67 -1.58
CA ILE A 209 2.65 -4.22 -0.97
C ILE A 209 2.53 -4.18 0.56
N GLY A 210 3.64 -4.49 1.26
CA GLY A 210 3.78 -4.25 2.69
C GLY A 210 3.20 -5.33 3.60
N MET A 211 2.81 -6.51 3.07
CA MET A 211 2.36 -7.66 3.87
C MET A 211 3.09 -8.94 3.47
N ASP A 212 3.18 -9.88 4.40
CA ASP A 212 3.67 -11.20 4.10
C ASP A 212 2.63 -12.00 3.28
N ILE A 213 3.07 -12.51 2.14
CA ILE A 213 2.24 -13.33 1.26
C ILE A 213 2.94 -14.66 1.03
N ASN A 214 2.30 -15.74 1.49
CA ASN A 214 2.75 -17.09 1.15
C ASN A 214 2.35 -17.42 -0.28
N LYS A 215 3.22 -18.08 -1.05
CA LYS A 215 2.95 -18.45 -2.44
C LYS A 215 1.70 -19.29 -2.65
N ASN A 216 1.29 -20.04 -1.62
CA ASN A 216 0.09 -20.89 -1.67
C ASN A 216 -1.19 -20.16 -1.20
N GLU A 217 -1.08 -18.91 -0.77
CA GLU A 217 -2.19 -18.13 -0.24
C GLU A 217 -3.02 -17.44 -1.33
N MET A 218 -2.42 -17.19 -2.49
CA MET A 218 -3.05 -16.45 -3.57
C MET A 218 -3.47 -17.39 -4.71
N LEU A 219 -4.63 -17.12 -5.31
CA LEU A 219 -5.11 -17.80 -6.51
C LEU A 219 -4.50 -17.22 -7.81
N ILE A 220 -3.76 -16.15 -7.72
CA ILE A 220 -3.00 -15.50 -8.80
C ILE A 220 -1.51 -15.66 -8.51
N ASP A 221 -0.71 -15.92 -9.54
CA ASP A 221 0.75 -16.04 -9.40
C ASP A 221 1.43 -14.69 -9.19
N PHE A 222 2.60 -14.70 -8.55
CA PHE A 222 3.45 -13.50 -8.48
C PHE A 222 4.21 -13.28 -9.78
N CYS A 223 4.57 -12.01 -10.05
CA CYS A 223 5.30 -11.63 -11.25
C CYS A 223 6.76 -12.11 -11.18
N GLN A 224 7.24 -12.72 -12.25
CA GLN A 224 8.59 -13.27 -12.37
C GLN A 224 9.51 -12.42 -13.26
N ASN A 225 8.95 -11.49 -14.03
CA ASN A 225 9.71 -10.62 -14.92
C ASN A 225 9.07 -9.22 -15.03
N PRO A 226 9.83 -8.22 -15.54
CA PRO A 226 9.40 -6.82 -15.52
C PRO A 226 8.29 -6.44 -16.51
N VAL A 227 7.82 -7.35 -17.34
CA VAL A 227 6.74 -7.06 -18.32
C VAL A 227 5.52 -7.99 -18.19
N GLN A 228 5.59 -8.95 -17.29
CA GLN A 228 4.51 -9.93 -17.07
C GLN A 228 3.25 -9.24 -16.54
N LEU A 229 2.10 -9.62 -17.09
CA LEU A 229 0.76 -9.29 -16.58
C LEU A 229 0.06 -10.52 -16.01
N ASN A 230 -1.15 -10.33 -15.49
CA ASN A 230 -1.95 -11.35 -14.82
C ASN A 230 -1.23 -11.99 -13.62
N CYS A 231 -0.50 -11.15 -12.88
CA CYS A 231 0.29 -11.54 -11.72
C CYS A 231 0.24 -10.45 -10.64
N PHE A 232 0.79 -10.72 -9.46
CA PHE A 232 0.95 -9.70 -8.42
C PHE A 232 2.41 -9.39 -8.11
N LEU A 233 2.66 -8.17 -7.69
CA LEU A 233 3.91 -7.72 -7.08
C LEU A 233 3.72 -7.63 -5.57
N ASN A 234 4.73 -8.06 -4.82
CA ASN A 234 4.82 -7.89 -3.38
C ASN A 234 6.25 -7.65 -2.95
N TRP A 235 6.43 -6.78 -1.98
CA TRP A 235 7.67 -6.61 -1.20
C TRP A 235 7.36 -5.98 0.15
N ARG A 236 8.30 -6.15 1.06
CA ARG A 236 8.34 -5.53 2.39
C ARG A 236 9.78 -5.14 2.65
N SER A 237 10.04 -3.84 2.80
CA SER A 237 11.39 -3.28 2.84
C SER A 237 11.96 -3.28 4.26
N PHE A 238 13.10 -3.89 4.42
CA PHE A 238 13.87 -3.98 5.66
C PHE A 238 15.33 -3.61 5.42
N ASN A 239 16.02 -3.19 6.49
CA ASN A 239 17.46 -3.00 6.41
C ASN A 239 18.17 -4.31 6.06
N GLU A 240 19.29 -4.21 5.39
CA GLU A 240 20.16 -5.37 5.13
C GLU A 240 20.42 -6.17 6.42
N SER A 241 20.37 -7.49 6.32
CA SER A 241 20.59 -8.43 7.42
C SER A 241 19.57 -8.39 8.56
N TYR A 242 18.54 -7.55 8.50
CA TYR A 242 17.47 -7.55 9.50
C TYR A 242 16.40 -8.61 9.19
N TYR A 243 16.08 -9.41 10.20
CA TYR A 243 14.99 -10.38 10.17
C TYR A 243 13.94 -9.99 11.22
N PRO A 244 12.73 -9.58 10.79
CA PRO A 244 11.70 -9.12 11.70
C PRO A 244 11.14 -10.28 12.55
N LYS A 245 11.01 -10.07 13.86
CA LYS A 245 10.53 -11.10 14.80
C LYS A 245 9.05 -11.44 14.62
N ASP A 246 8.30 -10.50 14.12
CA ASP A 246 6.84 -10.50 14.16
C ASP A 246 6.18 -10.59 12.78
N TRP A 247 6.99 -10.78 11.74
CA TRP A 247 6.55 -11.00 10.37
C TRP A 247 6.96 -12.39 9.92
N ASN A 248 6.08 -13.08 9.21
CA ASN A 248 6.47 -14.35 8.61
C ASN A 248 7.40 -14.13 7.43
N TYR A 249 8.42 -14.95 7.30
CA TYR A 249 9.35 -14.99 6.18
C TYR A 249 9.88 -16.42 5.98
N GLY A 250 10.57 -16.66 4.89
CA GLY A 250 11.09 -17.97 4.53
C GLY A 250 10.92 -18.24 3.03
N GLY A 251 11.39 -19.39 2.55
CA GLY A 251 11.39 -19.74 1.12
C GLY A 251 9.98 -19.87 0.47
N ASN A 252 8.93 -19.87 1.27
CA ASN A 252 7.55 -19.90 0.78
C ASN A 252 6.90 -18.52 0.70
N TYR A 253 7.56 -17.47 1.17
CA TYR A 253 7.04 -16.11 1.13
C TYR A 253 7.57 -15.36 -0.08
N ILE A 254 6.73 -14.52 -0.67
CA ILE A 254 7.02 -13.82 -1.92
C ILE A 254 7.63 -12.46 -1.63
N SER A 255 8.69 -12.14 -2.37
CA SER A 255 9.22 -10.80 -2.55
C SER A 255 9.65 -10.63 -4.00
N VAL A 256 9.29 -9.52 -4.62
CA VAL A 256 9.71 -9.12 -5.97
C VAL A 256 10.48 -7.83 -5.85
N ASN A 257 11.69 -7.80 -6.38
CA ASN A 257 12.56 -6.63 -6.35
C ASN A 257 11.95 -5.45 -7.14
N PRO A 258 11.64 -4.29 -6.51
CA PRO A 258 10.98 -3.17 -7.19
C PRO A 258 11.92 -2.32 -8.07
N ILE A 259 13.17 -2.69 -8.22
CA ILE A 259 14.12 -2.09 -9.17
C ILE A 259 14.21 -2.94 -10.43
N THR A 260 14.39 -4.26 -10.29
CA THR A 260 14.53 -5.19 -11.43
C THR A 260 13.20 -5.80 -11.86
N PHE A 261 12.21 -5.80 -10.98
CA PHE A 261 10.90 -6.46 -11.12
C PHE A 261 11.03 -7.97 -11.41
N SER A 262 12.04 -8.57 -10.79
CA SER A 262 12.32 -10.01 -10.78
C SER A 262 12.27 -10.55 -9.35
N ASN A 263 12.16 -11.85 -9.21
CA ASN A 263 12.18 -12.54 -7.92
C ASN A 263 13.54 -13.19 -7.60
N ASP A 264 14.59 -12.86 -8.35
CA ASP A 264 15.94 -13.34 -8.07
C ASP A 264 16.47 -12.79 -6.71
N THR A 265 17.53 -13.43 -6.21
CA THR A 265 18.16 -13.08 -4.93
C THR A 265 19.44 -12.27 -5.08
N LEU A 266 19.69 -11.73 -6.27
CA LEU A 266 20.86 -10.89 -6.53
C LEU A 266 20.59 -9.46 -6.06
N TRP A 267 21.64 -8.77 -5.63
CA TRP A 267 21.58 -7.34 -5.40
C TRP A 267 21.32 -6.60 -6.72
N SER A 268 20.32 -5.74 -6.74
CA SER A 268 20.12 -4.85 -7.89
C SER A 268 21.28 -3.87 -8.03
N ASP A 269 21.66 -3.57 -9.27
CA ASP A 269 22.61 -2.49 -9.51
C ASP A 269 21.92 -1.14 -9.19
N LYS A 270 22.51 -0.37 -8.26
CA LYS A 270 21.97 0.91 -7.81
C LYS A 270 21.78 1.94 -8.92
N LYS A 271 22.52 1.83 -10.06
CA LYS A 271 22.31 2.71 -11.20
C LYS A 271 20.88 2.67 -11.78
N HIS A 272 20.13 1.59 -11.49
CA HIS A 272 18.73 1.44 -11.92
C HIS A 272 17.72 1.96 -10.88
N HIS A 273 18.18 2.46 -9.74
CA HIS A 273 17.32 3.12 -8.77
C HIS A 273 17.09 4.58 -9.15
N ASN A 274 15.84 4.98 -9.35
CA ASN A 274 15.45 6.25 -9.95
C ASN A 274 15.03 7.33 -8.93
N GLY A 275 15.45 7.20 -7.68
CA GLY A 275 15.27 8.20 -6.64
C GLY A 275 14.20 7.84 -5.61
N ILE A 276 14.28 8.53 -4.49
CA ILE A 276 13.42 8.38 -3.32
C ILE A 276 12.44 9.55 -3.26
N LEU A 277 11.16 9.27 -3.08
CA LEU A 277 10.15 10.28 -2.77
C LEU A 277 10.22 10.64 -1.28
N PHE A 278 10.62 11.88 -0.99
CA PHE A 278 10.75 12.39 0.37
C PHE A 278 9.44 13.00 0.90
N PRO A 279 9.32 13.17 2.24
CA PRO A 279 8.13 13.75 2.88
C PRO A 279 7.76 15.16 2.42
N ASN A 280 8.71 15.91 1.87
CA ASN A 280 8.47 17.23 1.29
C ASN A 280 7.85 17.17 -0.13
N GLN A 281 7.43 15.96 -0.56
CA GLN A 281 6.86 15.69 -1.88
C GLN A 281 7.83 15.98 -3.03
N LYS A 282 9.12 15.70 -2.84
CA LYS A 282 10.13 15.80 -3.88
C LYS A 282 10.93 14.53 -3.99
N ILE A 283 11.34 14.19 -5.20
CA ILE A 283 12.14 13.02 -5.52
C ILE A 283 13.60 13.44 -5.63
N PHE A 284 14.47 12.74 -4.91
CA PHE A 284 15.91 12.97 -4.91
C PHE A 284 16.68 11.64 -4.79
N LEU A 285 18.00 11.72 -4.85
CA LEU A 285 18.92 10.63 -4.57
C LEU A 285 18.76 9.43 -5.50
N ASN A 286 18.87 9.68 -6.81
CA ASN A 286 19.00 8.61 -7.80
C ASN A 286 20.25 7.77 -7.51
N SER A 287 20.22 6.50 -7.88
CA SER A 287 21.35 5.56 -7.75
C SER A 287 21.90 5.46 -6.32
N SER A 288 21.05 5.59 -5.31
CA SER A 288 21.45 5.73 -3.90
C SER A 288 21.15 4.50 -3.03
N LEU A 289 20.51 3.48 -3.58
CA LEU A 289 20.26 2.22 -2.88
C LEU A 289 20.25 1.02 -3.83
N SER A 290 20.58 -0.12 -3.25
CA SER A 290 20.42 -1.45 -3.85
C SER A 290 19.46 -2.27 -3.02
N VAL A 291 18.78 -3.22 -3.65
CA VAL A 291 17.90 -4.14 -2.94
C VAL A 291 18.08 -5.57 -3.42
N ARG A 292 17.78 -6.55 -2.55
CA ARG A 292 17.68 -7.96 -2.94
C ARG A 292 16.53 -8.65 -2.22
N ASN A 293 16.00 -9.67 -2.85
CA ASN A 293 15.03 -10.56 -2.21
C ASN A 293 15.77 -11.55 -1.28
N GLU A 294 15.31 -11.65 -0.03
CA GLU A 294 15.84 -12.56 0.96
C GLU A 294 14.69 -13.21 1.73
N LYS A 295 14.40 -14.48 1.41
CA LYS A 295 13.37 -15.28 2.11
C LYS A 295 12.01 -14.57 2.25
N GLY A 296 11.54 -13.91 1.18
CA GLY A 296 10.28 -13.17 1.18
C GLY A 296 10.33 -11.79 1.84
N LEU A 297 11.53 -11.32 2.19
CA LEU A 297 11.81 -9.95 2.59
C LEU A 297 12.51 -9.22 1.44
N LEU A 298 12.42 -7.90 1.41
CA LEU A 298 13.24 -7.06 0.56
C LEU A 298 14.29 -6.36 1.43
N TRP A 299 15.53 -6.79 1.34
CA TRP A 299 16.63 -6.09 2.00
C TRP A 299 17.05 -4.88 1.20
N VAL A 300 17.25 -3.76 1.90
CA VAL A 300 17.65 -2.47 1.36
C VAL A 300 19.01 -2.10 1.91
N GLU A 301 19.94 -1.81 1.02
CA GLU A 301 21.26 -1.26 1.31
C GLU A 301 21.35 0.15 0.74
N PHE A 302 21.56 1.13 1.60
CA PHE A 302 21.78 2.53 1.18
C PHE A 302 23.24 2.83 0.99
N ASP A 303 23.56 3.67 0.00
CA ASP A 303 24.88 4.26 -0.10
C ASP A 303 25.26 4.98 1.20
N ASN A 304 26.57 5.03 1.46
CA ASN A 304 27.10 5.76 2.60
C ASN A 304 26.98 7.27 2.36
N ASN A 305 25.82 7.82 2.67
CA ASN A 305 25.45 9.22 2.48
C ASN A 305 24.93 9.79 3.80
N LEU A 306 25.41 10.95 4.20
CA LEU A 306 25.04 11.59 5.47
C LEU A 306 23.52 11.77 5.63
N ILE A 307 22.82 12.08 4.54
CA ILE A 307 21.35 12.22 4.56
C ILE A 307 20.70 10.85 4.77
N LEU A 308 21.10 9.84 4.01
CA LEU A 308 20.51 8.51 4.07
C LEU A 308 20.81 7.79 5.40
N ASN A 309 21.99 8.04 6.00
CA ASN A 309 22.33 7.48 7.29
C ASN A 309 21.37 7.88 8.41
N GLN A 310 20.73 9.07 8.30
CA GLN A 310 19.70 9.52 9.25
C GLN A 310 18.37 8.77 9.11
N PHE A 311 18.13 8.13 7.96
CA PHE A 311 16.92 7.36 7.69
C PHE A 311 17.10 5.85 7.88
N LYS A 312 18.30 5.38 8.23
CA LYS A 312 18.55 3.96 8.49
C LYS A 312 17.73 3.47 9.66
N LYS A 313 16.93 2.44 9.44
CA LYS A 313 16.03 1.79 10.39
C LYS A 313 16.00 0.30 10.12
N GLU A 314 15.51 -0.48 11.07
CA GLU A 314 15.29 -1.92 10.88
C GLU A 314 14.21 -2.21 9.82
N SER A 315 13.16 -1.42 9.80
CA SER A 315 12.04 -1.57 8.86
C SER A 315 11.76 -0.27 8.11
N TYR A 316 11.51 -0.39 6.81
CA TYR A 316 11.10 0.69 5.92
C TYR A 316 9.66 0.53 5.44
N HIS A 317 8.82 -0.20 6.19
CA HIS A 317 7.44 -0.51 5.83
C HIS A 317 6.64 0.72 5.36
N ASN A 318 6.75 1.84 6.07
CA ASN A 318 6.05 3.08 5.70
C ASN A 318 6.58 3.72 4.39
N ALA A 319 7.76 3.29 3.94
CA ALA A 319 8.43 3.82 2.75
C ALA A 319 8.49 2.79 1.60
N ASP A 320 7.75 1.68 1.69
CA ASP A 320 7.72 0.63 0.67
C ASP A 320 7.44 1.17 -0.74
N PHE A 321 6.60 2.20 -0.88
CA PHE A 321 6.38 2.91 -2.14
C PHE A 321 7.39 4.03 -2.37
N ASN A 322 7.69 4.83 -1.34
CA ASN A 322 8.54 6.01 -1.45
C ASN A 322 9.94 5.73 -1.97
N LEU A 323 10.53 4.61 -1.50
CA LEU A 323 11.87 4.18 -1.91
C LEU A 323 11.95 3.87 -3.41
N PHE A 324 10.84 3.52 -4.04
CA PHE A 324 10.78 3.01 -5.42
C PHE A 324 9.74 3.70 -6.29
N TRP A 325 9.23 4.86 -5.88
CA TRP A 325 8.11 5.52 -6.53
C TRP A 325 8.29 5.65 -8.04
N VAL A 326 9.44 6.14 -8.48
CA VAL A 326 9.74 6.31 -9.92
C VAL A 326 9.89 4.96 -10.62
N ASN A 327 10.58 4.01 -9.98
CA ASN A 327 10.75 2.67 -10.54
C ASN A 327 9.40 1.96 -10.75
N ILE A 328 8.49 2.04 -9.77
CA ILE A 328 7.14 1.47 -9.87
C ILE A 328 6.37 2.11 -11.03
N ARG A 329 6.37 3.44 -11.10
CA ARG A 329 5.66 4.18 -12.14
C ARG A 329 6.16 3.85 -13.53
N GLN A 330 7.47 3.85 -13.74
CA GLN A 330 8.08 3.51 -15.03
C GLN A 330 7.82 2.05 -15.42
N ASN A 331 7.88 1.13 -14.47
CA ASN A 331 7.54 -0.27 -14.72
C ASN A 331 6.06 -0.44 -15.08
N LEU A 332 5.15 0.26 -14.41
CA LEU A 332 3.73 0.23 -14.75
C LEU A 332 3.50 0.68 -16.19
N ILE A 333 4.05 1.83 -16.58
CA ILE A 333 3.95 2.33 -17.95
C ILE A 333 4.46 1.29 -18.96
N LYS A 334 5.67 0.78 -18.71
CA LYS A 334 6.28 -0.25 -19.57
C LYS A 334 5.39 -1.49 -19.74
N ARG A 335 4.81 -2.01 -18.65
CA ARG A 335 3.92 -3.18 -18.69
C ARG A 335 2.68 -2.91 -19.54
N LEU A 336 2.06 -1.73 -19.37
CA LEU A 336 0.84 -1.36 -20.06
C LEU A 336 1.10 -1.09 -21.56
N GLU A 337 2.24 -0.52 -21.94
CA GLU A 337 2.64 -0.31 -23.33
C GLU A 337 2.87 -1.62 -24.11
N TYR A 338 3.32 -2.67 -23.43
CA TYR A 338 3.52 -3.98 -24.06
C TYR A 338 2.22 -4.74 -24.34
N THR A 339 1.09 -4.29 -23.81
CA THR A 339 -0.12 -5.12 -23.74
C THR A 339 -1.36 -4.43 -24.30
N LEU A 340 -1.35 -3.11 -24.44
CA LEU A 340 -2.41 -2.27 -24.96
C LEU A 340 -2.00 -1.68 -26.32
#